data_5a677aeb2fc3676ae759ba71b9c72be8
#
_entry.id   5a677aeb2fc3676ae759ba71b9c72be8
#
_cell.length_a   1.000
_cell.length_b   1.000
_cell.length_c   1.000
_cell.angle_alpha   90.00
_cell.angle_beta   90.00
_cell.angle_gamma   90.00
#
_symmetry.space_group_name_H-M   'P 1'
#
loop_
_entity.id
_entity.type
_entity.pdbx_description
1 polymer ?
#
loop_
_entity_poly.entity_id
_entity_poly.type
_entity_poly.pdbx_seq_one_letter_code
_entity_poly.pdbx_strand_id
1 'polypeptide(L)'
;MATSKNPFGFLPARKRDGQPNTEGYGQIVQPVSNSAIGIVSLLPNSIFAGDVIAISPSGTITPNVTAKMKISGVFQGCQYVENGEPKFSRHFPGGTCVTDVKLHVITDPAQTYFVQADGILSDGELAIVKNYTVTTSAGSTLTGQSSHAINAAAVDVSASTGAHIRVIGRRDLDGDADNGNVSAQDAFPIVECYINAHRYNSLLADVSLA
;
A
#
# COMPACT_ATOMS: atom_id res chain seq x y z
N MET A 1 -5.53 24.72 -8.02
CA MET A 1 -6.78 23.93 -8.32
C MET A 1 -6.99 22.93 -7.19
N ALA A 2 -8.22 22.80 -6.68
CA ALA A 2 -8.50 21.77 -5.68
C ALA A 2 -8.34 20.39 -6.32
N THR A 3 -7.53 19.54 -5.74
CA THR A 3 -7.38 18.14 -6.17
C THR A 3 -8.69 17.40 -5.93
N SER A 4 -9.15 16.65 -6.93
CA SER A 4 -10.34 15.80 -6.77
C SER A 4 -9.96 14.51 -6.06
N LYS A 5 -10.91 13.96 -5.28
CA LYS A 5 -10.74 12.64 -4.64
C LYS A 5 -10.73 11.56 -5.72
N ASN A 6 -9.56 11.07 -6.03
CA ASN A 6 -9.37 9.95 -6.96
C ASN A 6 -8.16 9.12 -6.53
N PRO A 7 -8.28 8.38 -5.42
CA PRO A 7 -7.18 7.60 -4.90
C PRO A 7 -6.77 6.52 -5.91
N PHE A 8 -5.47 6.31 -6.01
CA PHE A 8 -4.86 5.40 -6.99
C PHE A 8 -3.97 4.35 -6.34
N GLY A 9 -4.01 4.25 -5.01
CA GLY A 9 -3.17 3.35 -4.25
C GLY A 9 -1.74 3.86 -4.09
N PHE A 10 -0.82 2.96 -3.80
CA PHE A 10 0.59 3.25 -3.55
C PHE A 10 1.39 3.04 -4.84
N LEU A 11 1.86 4.12 -5.45
CA LEU A 11 2.71 4.08 -6.64
C LEU A 11 4.18 4.16 -6.22
N PRO A 12 5.03 3.22 -6.65
CA PRO A 12 6.46 3.25 -6.35
C PRO A 12 7.09 4.55 -6.86
N ALA A 13 7.85 5.23 -6.01
CA ALA A 13 8.55 6.47 -6.34
C ALA A 13 10.05 6.20 -6.48
N ARG A 14 10.78 6.21 -5.39
CA ARG A 14 12.24 6.03 -5.33
C ARG A 14 12.62 5.26 -4.07
N LYS A 15 13.86 4.88 -3.93
CA LYS A 15 14.38 4.39 -2.66
C LYS A 15 14.69 5.55 -1.70
N ARG A 16 14.65 5.31 -0.41
CA ARG A 16 14.94 6.32 0.63
C ARG A 16 16.34 6.93 0.54
N ASP A 17 17.28 6.23 -0.04
CA ASP A 17 18.64 6.71 -0.35
C ASP A 17 18.72 7.59 -1.60
N GLY A 18 17.59 7.89 -2.25
CA GLY A 18 17.49 8.67 -3.45
C GLY A 18 17.74 7.90 -4.74
N GLN A 19 18.05 6.63 -4.66
CA GLN A 19 18.24 5.79 -5.82
C GLN A 19 16.92 5.56 -6.57
N PRO A 20 16.95 5.52 -7.91
CA PRO A 20 15.76 5.15 -8.67
C PRO A 20 15.35 3.71 -8.34
N ASN A 21 14.05 3.45 -8.40
CA ASN A 21 13.56 2.08 -8.28
C ASN A 21 13.93 1.27 -9.51
N THR A 22 15.09 0.62 -9.48
CA THR A 22 15.60 -0.19 -10.58
C THR A 22 15.26 -1.67 -10.46
N GLU A 23 14.74 -2.11 -9.32
CA GLU A 23 14.51 -3.53 -9.05
C GLU A 23 13.19 -4.06 -9.61
N GLY A 24 12.49 -3.27 -10.41
CA GLY A 24 11.25 -3.72 -11.05
C GLY A 24 10.20 -4.18 -10.05
N TYR A 25 9.58 -5.29 -10.35
CA TYR A 25 8.60 -5.92 -9.46
C TYR A 25 9.35 -6.67 -8.36
N GLY A 26 9.05 -6.37 -7.12
CA GLY A 26 9.66 -6.98 -5.98
C GLY A 26 9.46 -8.50 -5.90
N GLN A 27 9.52 -9.03 -4.72
CA GLN A 27 9.45 -10.46 -4.47
C GLN A 27 8.14 -11.08 -4.97
N ILE A 28 8.23 -12.25 -5.60
CA ILE A 28 7.07 -13.07 -5.92
C ILE A 28 6.62 -13.76 -4.62
N VAL A 29 5.43 -13.43 -4.16
CA VAL A 29 4.81 -14.09 -3.01
C VAL A 29 3.81 -15.11 -3.54
N GLN A 30 4.06 -16.38 -3.23
CA GLN A 30 3.09 -17.45 -3.47
C GLN A 30 2.25 -17.63 -2.21
N PRO A 31 0.94 -17.46 -2.28
CA PRO A 31 0.09 -17.83 -1.16
C PRO A 31 0.21 -19.32 -0.92
N VAL A 32 0.47 -19.69 0.32
CA VAL A 32 0.54 -21.10 0.70
C VAL A 32 -0.87 -21.68 0.61
N SER A 33 -1.08 -22.57 -0.34
CA SER A 33 -2.34 -23.32 -0.40
C SER A 33 -2.33 -24.35 0.75
N ASN A 34 -3.25 -24.21 1.67
CA ASN A 34 -3.42 -25.16 2.76
C ASN A 34 -4.42 -26.24 2.32
N SER A 35 -4.10 -26.99 1.26
CA SER A 35 -4.91 -28.14 0.91
C SER A 35 -4.30 -29.00 -0.18
N ALA A 36 -4.40 -30.30 0.02
CA ALA A 36 -4.20 -31.34 -0.98
C ALA A 36 -5.16 -31.24 -2.20
N ILE A 37 -5.95 -30.18 -2.34
CA ILE A 37 -6.97 -29.99 -3.36
C ILE A 37 -6.72 -28.73 -4.22
N GLY A 38 -5.58 -28.07 -4.11
CA GLY A 38 -5.23 -26.98 -5.04
C GLY A 38 -6.08 -25.70 -4.96
N ILE A 39 -6.95 -25.55 -3.97
CA ILE A 39 -7.83 -24.39 -3.81
C ILE A 39 -7.12 -23.34 -2.96
N VAL A 40 -6.88 -22.18 -3.52
CA VAL A 40 -6.30 -21.01 -2.82
C VAL A 40 -7.38 -20.39 -1.92
N SER A 41 -7.68 -21.06 -0.81
CA SER A 41 -8.62 -20.58 0.22
C SER A 41 -8.08 -19.37 0.99
N LEU A 42 -6.86 -18.91 0.72
CA LEU A 42 -6.16 -17.91 1.51
C LEU A 42 -6.21 -16.50 0.91
N LEU A 43 -6.93 -16.29 -0.19
CA LEU A 43 -7.14 -15.00 -0.83
C LEU A 43 -8.63 -14.76 -1.07
N PRO A 44 -9.41 -14.54 0.00
CA PRO A 44 -10.86 -14.36 -0.15
C PRO A 44 -11.22 -13.04 -0.84
N ASN A 45 -10.30 -12.08 -0.86
CA ASN A 45 -10.55 -10.73 -1.31
C ASN A 45 -9.85 -10.44 -2.64
N SER A 46 -10.49 -9.61 -3.45
CA SER A 46 -9.85 -9.01 -4.61
C SER A 46 -8.71 -8.10 -4.16
N ILE A 47 -7.60 -8.11 -4.91
CA ILE A 47 -6.42 -7.29 -4.66
C ILE A 47 -6.10 -6.51 -5.93
N PHE A 48 -5.86 -5.22 -5.81
CA PHE A 48 -5.64 -4.30 -6.92
C PHE A 48 -4.22 -3.74 -6.91
N ALA A 49 -3.67 -3.43 -8.08
CA ALA A 49 -2.33 -2.84 -8.18
C ALA A 49 -2.27 -1.52 -7.40
N GLY A 50 -1.33 -1.43 -6.47
CA GLY A 50 -1.20 -0.33 -5.52
C GLY A 50 -1.84 -0.60 -4.16
N ASP A 51 -2.48 -1.76 -3.94
CA ASP A 51 -2.93 -2.13 -2.61
C ASP A 51 -1.75 -2.45 -1.69
N VAL A 52 -1.78 -1.92 -0.49
CA VAL A 52 -0.92 -2.44 0.58
C VAL A 52 -1.47 -3.77 1.05
N ILE A 53 -0.59 -4.72 1.26
CA ILE A 53 -0.96 -6.06 1.71
C ILE A 53 -0.27 -6.42 3.02
N ALA A 54 -0.98 -7.16 3.84
CA ALA A 54 -0.44 -7.78 5.04
C ALA A 54 -0.56 -9.31 4.94
N ILE A 55 0.37 -10.00 5.56
CA ILE A 55 0.34 -11.46 5.70
C ILE A 55 0.04 -11.76 7.16
N SER A 56 -1.06 -12.44 7.41
CA SER A 56 -1.44 -12.88 8.74
C SER A 56 -0.49 -13.98 9.26
N PRO A 57 -0.47 -14.28 10.55
CA PRO A 57 0.31 -15.40 11.09
C PRO A 57 -0.07 -16.76 10.48
N SER A 58 -1.30 -16.90 10.00
CA SER A 58 -1.77 -18.11 9.29
C SER A 58 -1.33 -18.17 7.81
N GLY A 59 -0.57 -17.19 7.32
CA GLY A 59 -0.14 -17.12 5.93
C GLY A 59 -1.18 -16.52 4.97
N THR A 60 -2.34 -16.08 5.47
CA THR A 60 -3.38 -15.43 4.65
C THR A 60 -2.93 -14.04 4.23
N ILE A 61 -3.03 -13.74 2.94
CA ILE A 61 -2.75 -12.42 2.38
C ILE A 61 -4.04 -11.61 2.36
N THR A 62 -3.99 -10.38 2.85
CA THR A 62 -5.15 -9.49 2.88
C THR A 62 -4.77 -8.07 2.48
N PRO A 63 -5.58 -7.39 1.64
CA PRO A 63 -5.49 -5.95 1.41
C PRO A 63 -6.15 -5.13 2.53
N ASN A 64 -6.93 -5.78 3.41
CA ASN A 64 -7.59 -5.11 4.53
C ASN A 64 -6.62 -4.99 5.71
N VAL A 65 -5.80 -3.96 5.67
CA VAL A 65 -4.80 -3.70 6.71
C VAL A 65 -5.45 -2.94 7.86
N THR A 66 -5.45 -3.55 9.04
CA THR A 66 -5.92 -2.92 10.28
C THR A 66 -4.75 -2.34 11.08
N ALA A 67 -5.04 -1.42 12.01
CA ALA A 67 -4.04 -0.65 12.76
C ALA A 67 -2.94 -1.47 13.46
N LYS A 68 -3.16 -2.74 13.74
CA LYS A 68 -2.19 -3.62 14.41
C LYS A 68 -1.39 -4.53 13.47
N MET A 69 -1.70 -4.51 12.17
CA MET A 69 -1.03 -5.39 11.20
C MET A 69 0.22 -4.74 10.63
N LYS A 70 1.30 -5.52 10.52
CA LYS A 70 2.48 -5.09 9.77
C LYS A 70 2.24 -5.28 8.28
N ILE A 71 2.53 -4.27 7.49
CA ILE A 71 2.45 -4.32 6.03
C ILE A 71 3.61 -5.17 5.51
N SER A 72 3.31 -6.09 4.61
CA SER A 72 4.32 -6.95 3.97
C SER A 72 4.84 -6.37 2.65
N GLY A 73 4.10 -5.45 2.05
CA GLY A 73 4.49 -4.77 0.82
C GLY A 73 3.32 -4.18 0.06
N VAL A 74 3.59 -3.76 -1.17
CA VAL A 74 2.61 -3.20 -2.10
C VAL A 74 2.45 -4.11 -3.31
N PHE A 75 1.23 -4.52 -3.57
CA PHE A 75 0.89 -5.39 -4.69
C PHE A 75 0.95 -4.63 -6.02
N GLN A 76 1.57 -5.25 -7.04
CA GLN A 76 1.74 -4.65 -8.36
C GLN A 76 1.03 -5.42 -9.48
N GLY A 77 0.71 -6.67 -9.23
CA GLY A 77 0.06 -7.54 -10.21
C GLY A 77 0.18 -9.00 -9.82
N CYS A 78 -0.39 -9.87 -10.63
CA CYS A 78 -0.38 -11.30 -10.40
C CYS A 78 -0.35 -12.12 -11.68
N GLN A 79 0.06 -13.37 -11.52
CA GLN A 79 -0.14 -14.45 -12.47
C GLN A 79 -0.99 -15.51 -11.80
N TYR A 80 -1.91 -16.08 -12.53
CA TYR A 80 -2.74 -17.20 -12.06
C TYR A 80 -3.27 -18.00 -13.24
N VAL A 81 -3.74 -19.20 -12.97
CA VAL A 81 -4.41 -20.05 -13.96
C VAL A 81 -5.90 -20.06 -13.65
N GLU A 82 -6.72 -19.72 -14.62
CA GLU A 82 -8.18 -19.75 -14.54
C GLU A 82 -8.72 -20.55 -15.71
N ASN A 83 -9.53 -21.56 -15.42
CA ASN A 83 -10.09 -22.50 -16.41
C ASN A 83 -9.02 -23.17 -17.31
N GLY A 84 -7.82 -23.43 -16.75
CA GLY A 84 -6.70 -24.02 -17.47
C GLY A 84 -5.86 -23.05 -18.31
N GLU A 85 -6.21 -21.76 -18.33
CA GLU A 85 -5.51 -20.72 -19.07
C GLU A 85 -4.67 -19.83 -18.13
N PRO A 86 -3.37 -19.59 -18.44
CA PRO A 86 -2.56 -18.67 -17.67
C PRO A 86 -2.98 -17.23 -17.94
N LYS A 87 -3.18 -16.46 -16.88
CA LYS A 87 -3.54 -15.04 -16.92
C LYS A 87 -2.53 -14.18 -16.18
N PHE A 88 -2.29 -12.98 -16.73
CA PHE A 88 -1.50 -11.92 -16.12
C PHE A 88 -2.41 -10.72 -15.92
N SER A 89 -2.49 -10.22 -14.68
CA SER A 89 -3.41 -9.14 -14.37
C SER A 89 -2.84 -8.19 -13.32
N ARG A 90 -3.25 -6.92 -13.40
CA ARG A 90 -3.02 -5.93 -12.35
C ARG A 90 -4.02 -6.07 -11.19
N HIS A 91 -4.99 -6.93 -11.34
CA HIS A 91 -6.03 -7.21 -10.38
C HIS A 91 -6.12 -8.71 -10.16
N PHE A 92 -6.06 -9.13 -8.89
CA PHE A 92 -6.40 -10.49 -8.49
C PHE A 92 -7.89 -10.53 -8.14
N PRO A 93 -8.69 -11.34 -8.84
CA PRO A 93 -10.15 -11.30 -8.68
C PRO A 93 -10.66 -11.85 -7.34
N GLY A 94 -9.80 -12.56 -6.59
CA GLY A 94 -10.25 -13.33 -5.45
C GLY A 94 -11.06 -14.57 -5.86
N GLY A 95 -11.31 -15.46 -4.91
CA GLY A 95 -12.20 -16.58 -5.13
C GLY A 95 -11.51 -17.91 -5.36
N THR A 96 -12.34 -18.93 -5.65
CA THR A 96 -11.96 -20.35 -5.54
C THR A 96 -11.60 -21.03 -6.86
N CYS A 97 -11.73 -20.34 -7.99
CA CYS A 97 -11.57 -20.94 -9.32
C CYS A 97 -10.20 -20.73 -9.95
N VAL A 98 -9.22 -20.27 -9.18
CA VAL A 98 -7.87 -19.97 -9.68
C VAL A 98 -6.83 -20.86 -9.02
N THR A 99 -5.83 -21.25 -9.81
CA THR A 99 -4.70 -22.08 -9.36
C THR A 99 -3.38 -21.38 -9.70
N ASP A 100 -2.27 -21.89 -9.19
CA ASP A 100 -0.90 -21.41 -9.49
C ASP A 100 -0.74 -19.89 -9.34
N VAL A 101 -1.32 -19.33 -8.27
CA VAL A 101 -1.28 -17.90 -8.02
C VAL A 101 0.11 -17.45 -7.61
N LYS A 102 0.63 -16.44 -8.31
CA LYS A 102 1.87 -15.74 -7.99
C LYS A 102 1.57 -14.25 -7.92
N LEU A 103 1.81 -13.65 -6.76
CA LEU A 103 1.61 -12.23 -6.53
C LEU A 103 2.96 -11.51 -6.66
N HIS A 104 3.00 -10.46 -7.47
CA HIS A 104 4.16 -9.57 -7.58
C HIS A 104 4.00 -8.46 -6.55
N VAL A 105 4.89 -8.43 -5.57
CA VAL A 105 4.80 -7.52 -4.42
C VAL A 105 6.12 -6.81 -4.21
N ILE A 106 6.10 -5.51 -4.06
CA ILE A 106 7.28 -4.75 -3.64
C ILE A 106 7.39 -4.91 -2.13
N THR A 107 8.42 -5.61 -1.68
CA THR A 107 8.66 -5.93 -0.27
C THR A 107 9.85 -5.19 0.32
N ASP A 108 10.48 -4.30 -0.42
CA ASP A 108 11.62 -3.51 0.04
C ASP A 108 11.15 -2.43 1.05
N PRO A 109 11.60 -2.47 2.31
CA PRO A 109 11.25 -1.47 3.31
C PRO A 109 11.85 -0.08 3.04
N ALA A 110 12.86 0.02 2.15
CA ALA A 110 13.47 1.27 1.75
C ALA A 110 12.71 1.97 0.61
N GLN A 111 11.71 1.30 0.03
CA GLN A 111 10.91 1.87 -1.06
C GLN A 111 10.00 2.99 -0.55
N THR A 112 9.97 4.11 -1.28
CA THR A 112 8.99 5.18 -1.08
C THR A 112 7.88 5.09 -2.11
N TYR A 113 6.74 5.68 -1.79
CA TYR A 113 5.54 5.62 -2.61
C TYR A 113 4.87 6.98 -2.68
N PHE A 114 4.28 7.28 -3.84
CA PHE A 114 3.29 8.35 -3.94
C PHE A 114 1.90 7.77 -3.65
N VAL A 115 1.14 8.50 -2.86
CA VAL A 115 -0.23 8.12 -2.49
C VAL A 115 -1.06 9.37 -2.24
N GLN A 116 -2.35 9.31 -2.54
CA GLN A 116 -3.28 10.38 -2.25
C GLN A 116 -3.85 10.22 -0.82
N ALA A 117 -4.04 11.32 -0.12
CA ALA A 117 -4.80 11.33 1.13
C ALA A 117 -6.31 11.36 0.85
N ASP A 118 -7.11 10.79 1.73
CA ASP A 118 -8.57 10.75 1.61
C ASP A 118 -9.26 12.04 2.10
N GLY A 119 -8.50 12.98 2.61
CA GLY A 119 -8.93 14.27 3.11
C GLY A 119 -7.76 15.22 3.32
N ILE A 120 -8.07 16.39 3.88
CA ILE A 120 -7.10 17.44 4.22
C ILE A 120 -6.15 16.90 5.30
N LEU A 121 -4.84 16.99 5.03
CA LEU A 121 -3.85 16.76 6.07
C LEU A 121 -3.75 18.01 6.94
N SER A 122 -4.39 17.97 8.11
CA SER A 122 -4.74 19.13 8.95
C SER A 122 -3.57 19.99 9.43
N ASP A 123 -2.35 19.55 9.28
CA ASP A 123 -1.18 20.21 9.85
C ASP A 123 -0.24 20.82 8.81
N GLY A 124 -0.66 20.91 7.55
CA GLY A 124 0.14 21.53 6.50
C GLY A 124 1.55 20.94 6.40
N GLU A 125 2.59 21.76 6.59
CA GLU A 125 4.00 21.30 6.59
C GLU A 125 4.32 20.34 7.74
N LEU A 126 3.62 20.43 8.86
CA LEU A 126 3.77 19.51 9.99
C LEU A 126 3.22 18.11 9.71
N ALA A 127 2.47 17.93 8.61
CA ALA A 127 2.09 16.60 8.15
C ALA A 127 3.30 15.75 7.72
N ILE A 128 4.39 16.41 7.31
CA ILE A 128 5.68 15.78 7.05
C ILE A 128 6.23 15.24 8.38
N VAL A 129 6.80 14.04 8.35
CA VAL A 129 7.31 13.25 9.48
C VAL A 129 6.24 12.70 10.43
N LYS A 130 4.95 12.94 10.19
CA LYS A 130 3.88 12.27 10.93
C LYS A 130 3.56 10.90 10.36
N ASN A 131 2.96 10.07 11.20
CA ASN A 131 2.53 8.74 10.85
C ASN A 131 1.01 8.72 10.66
N TYR A 132 0.57 7.94 9.68
CA TYR A 132 -0.84 7.83 9.30
C TYR A 132 -1.22 6.36 9.13
N THR A 133 -2.50 6.07 9.28
CA THR A 133 -3.06 4.77 8.88
C THR A 133 -3.45 4.77 7.41
N VAL A 134 -3.74 3.60 6.88
CA VAL A 134 -4.24 3.42 5.52
C VAL A 134 -5.75 3.30 5.55
N THR A 135 -6.43 4.05 4.68
CA THR A 135 -7.82 3.79 4.32
C THR A 135 -7.84 2.74 3.24
N THR A 136 -8.43 1.58 3.54
CA THR A 136 -8.57 0.49 2.58
C THR A 136 -9.94 0.57 1.93
N SER A 137 -9.96 0.71 0.61
CA SER A 137 -11.17 0.73 -0.21
C SER A 137 -10.99 -0.18 -1.40
N ALA A 138 -12.07 -0.78 -1.86
CA ALA A 138 -12.02 -1.63 -3.05
C ALA A 138 -11.58 -0.82 -4.27
N GLY A 139 -10.67 -1.37 -5.05
CA GLY A 139 -10.20 -0.77 -6.29
C GLY A 139 -11.19 -0.98 -7.45
N SER A 140 -10.77 -0.58 -8.63
CA SER A 140 -11.56 -0.73 -9.85
C SER A 140 -11.22 -2.04 -10.58
N THR A 141 -12.19 -2.90 -10.75
CA THR A 141 -12.03 -4.14 -11.54
C THR A 141 -11.79 -3.87 -13.02
N LEU A 142 -12.23 -2.70 -13.53
CA LEU A 142 -12.05 -2.32 -14.92
C LEU A 142 -10.59 -1.92 -15.22
N THR A 143 -9.97 -1.15 -14.32
CA THR A 143 -8.60 -0.66 -14.51
C THR A 143 -7.56 -1.50 -13.80
N GLY A 144 -7.97 -2.34 -12.86
CA GLY A 144 -7.10 -3.10 -11.97
C GLY A 144 -6.36 -2.24 -10.94
N GLN A 145 -6.80 -0.98 -10.75
CA GLN A 145 -6.13 -0.02 -9.89
C GLN A 145 -6.75 0.04 -8.50
N SER A 146 -5.91 0.17 -7.51
CA SER A 146 -6.26 0.36 -6.10
C SER A 146 -7.01 1.67 -5.86
N SER A 147 -7.82 1.68 -4.81
CA SER A 147 -8.39 2.89 -4.20
C SER A 147 -7.91 3.10 -2.76
N HIS A 148 -6.79 2.47 -2.37
CA HIS A 148 -6.18 2.72 -1.07
C HIS A 148 -5.67 4.17 -0.99
N ALA A 149 -5.79 4.77 0.18
CA ALA A 149 -5.40 6.14 0.46
C ALA A 149 -4.77 6.26 1.84
N ILE A 150 -4.15 7.40 2.14
CA ILE A 150 -3.80 7.76 3.51
C ILE A 150 -5.05 8.28 4.22
N ASN A 151 -5.32 7.75 5.42
CA ASN A 151 -6.39 8.25 6.27
C ASN A 151 -5.95 9.57 6.93
N ALA A 152 -6.46 10.68 6.40
CA ALA A 152 -6.11 12.02 6.87
C ALA A 152 -6.60 12.30 8.31
N ALA A 153 -7.68 11.65 8.75
CA ALA A 153 -8.24 11.82 10.09
C ALA A 153 -7.49 11.05 11.18
N ALA A 154 -6.70 10.02 10.80
CA ALA A 154 -5.99 9.16 11.74
C ALA A 154 -4.51 9.49 11.77
N VAL A 155 -4.19 10.65 12.34
CA VAL A 155 -2.80 11.08 12.60
C VAL A 155 -2.33 10.46 13.91
N ASP A 156 -1.23 9.72 13.88
CA ASP A 156 -0.55 9.27 15.09
C ASP A 156 0.81 9.94 15.20
N VAL A 157 0.98 10.73 16.25
CA VAL A 157 2.26 11.42 16.55
C VAL A 157 3.24 10.48 17.23
N SER A 158 2.73 9.41 17.82
CA SER A 158 3.55 8.39 18.50
C SER A 158 3.73 7.17 17.60
N ALA A 159 4.97 6.80 17.34
CA ALA A 159 5.32 5.64 16.52
C ALA A 159 4.83 4.28 17.06
N SER A 160 4.02 4.28 18.13
CA SER A 160 3.86 3.08 18.94
C SER A 160 2.64 2.21 18.65
N THR A 161 1.60 2.67 17.96
CA THR A 161 0.34 1.91 17.96
C THR A 161 -0.45 1.93 16.67
N GLY A 162 0.17 1.59 15.55
CA GLY A 162 -0.61 1.19 14.39
C GLY A 162 -0.64 2.15 13.21
N ALA A 163 0.16 3.20 13.23
CA ALA A 163 0.36 4.03 12.07
C ALA A 163 1.34 3.34 11.11
N HIS A 164 0.83 2.97 9.95
CA HIS A 164 1.55 2.15 8.98
C HIS A 164 2.51 2.96 8.10
N ILE A 165 2.15 4.20 7.83
CA ILE A 165 2.74 5.03 6.79
C ILE A 165 3.33 6.28 7.41
N ARG A 166 4.57 6.63 7.01
CA ARG A 166 5.19 7.91 7.37
C ARG A 166 5.32 8.79 6.15
N VAL A 167 4.77 9.99 6.24
CA VAL A 167 4.89 11.02 5.21
C VAL A 167 6.27 11.67 5.29
N ILE A 168 6.96 11.79 4.16
CA ILE A 168 8.29 12.39 4.06
C ILE A 168 8.33 13.59 3.12
N GLY A 169 7.32 13.78 2.28
CA GLY A 169 7.24 14.90 1.36
C GLY A 169 5.86 15.05 0.77
N ARG A 170 5.65 16.18 0.11
CA ARG A 170 4.47 16.43 -0.72
C ARG A 170 4.89 16.46 -2.18
N ARG A 171 4.00 15.99 -3.04
CA ARG A 171 4.14 16.16 -4.47
C ARG A 171 3.22 17.30 -4.90
N ASP A 172 3.79 18.49 -5.08
CA ASP A 172 3.07 19.58 -5.69
C ASP A 172 2.99 19.33 -7.20
N LEU A 173 1.78 19.06 -7.66
CA LEU A 173 1.54 18.83 -9.09
C LEU A 173 1.46 20.13 -9.89
N ASP A 174 1.33 21.27 -9.22
CA ASP A 174 1.01 22.55 -9.86
C ASP A 174 2.18 23.52 -9.98
N GLY A 175 3.41 23.12 -9.62
CA GLY A 175 4.58 24.00 -9.78
C GLY A 175 4.52 25.31 -8.99
N ASP A 176 3.56 25.46 -8.11
CA ASP A 176 3.37 26.64 -7.27
C ASP A 176 4.16 26.53 -5.95
N ALA A 177 5.38 26.00 -6.09
CA ALA A 177 6.37 25.93 -5.00
C ALA A 177 6.82 27.33 -4.56
N ASP A 178 6.30 28.38 -5.19
CA ASP A 178 6.92 29.70 -5.10
C ASP A 178 6.38 30.56 -3.96
N ASN A 179 5.41 30.09 -3.18
CA ASN A 179 4.83 30.96 -2.17
C ASN A 179 4.97 30.52 -0.72
N GLY A 180 5.68 29.48 -0.39
CA GLY A 180 5.81 29.07 1.03
C GLY A 180 4.44 28.90 1.74
N ASN A 181 3.40 29.26 1.07
CA ASN A 181 2.03 29.11 1.46
C ASN A 181 1.56 27.77 0.88
N VAL A 182 2.06 26.72 1.47
CA VAL A 182 1.43 25.42 1.35
C VAL A 182 0.01 25.67 1.80
N SER A 183 -0.85 25.98 0.83
CA SER A 183 -2.27 26.17 1.09
C SER A 183 -2.69 24.92 1.82
N ALA A 184 -2.94 25.05 3.10
CA ALA A 184 -3.37 23.98 4.01
C ALA A 184 -4.69 23.33 3.57
N GLN A 185 -5.05 23.46 2.31
CA GLN A 185 -6.38 23.30 1.79
C GLN A 185 -6.49 22.47 0.52
N ASP A 186 -5.44 21.80 0.07
CA ASP A 186 -5.66 20.74 -0.90
C ASP A 186 -6.49 19.67 -0.23
N ALA A 187 -7.72 19.55 -0.69
CA ALA A 187 -8.69 18.63 -0.10
C ALA A 187 -8.21 17.18 -0.14
N PHE A 188 -7.34 16.83 -1.11
CA PHE A 188 -6.83 15.47 -1.31
C PHE A 188 -5.37 15.49 -1.80
N PRO A 189 -4.41 15.89 -0.95
CA PRO A 189 -3.02 16.05 -1.37
C PRO A 189 -2.39 14.71 -1.75
N ILE A 190 -1.47 14.76 -2.72
CA ILE A 190 -0.59 13.63 -3.04
C ILE A 190 0.71 13.82 -2.26
N VAL A 191 1.10 12.80 -1.54
CA VAL A 191 2.30 12.82 -0.70
C VAL A 191 3.27 11.71 -1.06
N GLU A 192 4.54 11.95 -0.79
CA GLU A 192 5.56 10.91 -0.76
C GLU A 192 5.66 10.35 0.64
N CYS A 193 5.63 9.03 0.74
CA CYS A 193 5.65 8.33 2.01
C CYS A 193 6.43 7.02 1.93
N TYR A 194 6.72 6.42 3.08
CA TYR A 194 7.20 5.04 3.17
C TYR A 194 6.41 4.26 4.21
N ILE A 195 6.51 2.94 4.12
CA ILE A 195 5.87 2.03 5.05
C ILE A 195 6.73 1.95 6.33
N ASN A 196 6.24 2.56 7.41
CA ASN A 196 6.91 2.58 8.69
C ASN A 196 6.74 1.23 9.43
N ALA A 197 5.54 0.69 9.45
CA ALA A 197 5.23 -0.60 10.05
C ALA A 197 5.44 -1.76 9.05
N HIS A 198 6.63 -1.84 8.47
CA HIS A 198 6.97 -2.87 7.49
C HIS A 198 7.39 -4.17 8.19
N ARG A 199 6.90 -5.33 7.69
CA ARG A 199 7.18 -6.65 8.28
C ARG A 199 8.67 -7.01 8.27
N TYR A 200 9.38 -6.59 7.23
CA TYR A 200 10.80 -6.88 7.04
C TYR A 200 11.73 -5.79 7.60
N ASN A 201 11.18 -4.79 8.29
CA ASN A 201 11.99 -3.80 8.97
C ASN A 201 12.38 -4.32 10.36
N SER A 202 13.56 -4.93 10.44
CA SER A 202 14.09 -5.54 11.68
C SER A 202 14.49 -4.53 12.77
N LEU A 203 14.48 -3.23 12.44
CA LEU A 203 14.91 -2.19 13.38
C LEU A 203 13.84 -1.79 14.42
N LEU A 204 12.60 -2.20 14.20
CA LEU A 204 11.58 -2.13 15.24
C LEU A 204 11.61 -3.47 15.95
N ALA A 205 12.31 -3.52 17.06
CA ALA A 205 12.23 -4.64 18.00
C ALA A 205 10.76 -5.05 18.14
N ASP A 206 10.49 -6.33 18.05
CA ASP A 206 9.19 -6.90 18.43
C ASP A 206 8.84 -6.36 19.81
N VAL A 207 8.08 -5.27 19.86
CA VAL A 207 7.34 -4.93 21.06
C VAL A 207 6.32 -6.03 21.14
N SER A 208 6.68 -7.02 21.95
CA SER A 208 5.86 -8.13 22.36
C SER A 208 4.44 -7.62 22.60
N LEU A 209 3.54 -7.99 21.72
CA LEU A 209 2.11 -7.90 21.97
C LEU A 209 1.79 -9.05 22.94
N ALA A 210 2.01 -8.80 24.23
CA ALA A 210 1.41 -9.58 25.28
C ALA A 210 -0.05 -9.16 25.46
#